data_d63e0403d7b6ec777649a14ea9aa1079
#
_entry.id   d63e0403d7b6ec777649a14ea9aa1079
#
_cell.length_a   1.000
_cell.length_b   1.000
_cell.length_c   1.000
_cell.angle_alpha   90.00
_cell.angle_beta   90.00
_cell.angle_gamma   90.00
#
_symmetry.space_group_name_H-M   'P 1'
#
loop_
_entity.id
_entity.type
_entity.pdbx_description
1 polymer ?
#
loop_
_entity_poly.entity_id
_entity_poly.type
_entity_poly.pdbx_seq_one_letter_code
_entity_poly.pdbx_strand_id
1 'polypeptide(L)'
;MPRRNLKLGAVLMGVGGPGQHDTWLSPEIPGDASVDIRWYIARAQQAEAAKFDHVFIVDSQFITPDSPHHYLNRLEPLTLLSAVAVHTSHIGLVGTLTTSYNDPFNVARRLASLDLISGGRAGWNVVATGDGGTAGNYGRAEHYDYATRYGRALEHVRVVQGLWDSYEDDAFPRDKQGGVFFDRSRQHVLDHRGEHFSVAGPLNIQRSPQGQPVIFQAGDSDEGRDLGAGIADAIFTHAQTVEQGQAFATDIRARAAAQGRDPENVLIVPGISLIIGDTDEQAREKERQSLAGKDFHRALKELGRPFGWHDFTQYDLDAPFPEVGHLGALSFKTQAEQITRLARENGFTLRQTVQHSLESRRSPFVGSALTVANEIQRWYEAGAFDGINVTVTVPSEFALFTDRVLPILRERGVVRREYEATTLRGNLGLPIPENVHTAARRLSPAGQPSPAGQPGLVRGRA
;
A
#
# COMPACT_ATOMS: atom_id res chain seq x y z
N MET A 1 -16.52 -18.23 -11.66
CA MET A 1 -16.11 -17.18 -12.64
C MET A 1 -14.73 -17.53 -13.17
N PRO A 2 -14.36 -17.19 -14.42
CA PRO A 2 -12.97 -17.35 -14.84
C PRO A 2 -12.08 -16.55 -13.89
N ARG A 3 -10.95 -17.12 -13.51
CA ARG A 3 -10.01 -16.48 -12.57
C ARG A 3 -9.47 -15.19 -13.20
N ARG A 4 -9.42 -14.10 -12.41
CA ARG A 4 -8.83 -12.82 -12.86
C ARG A 4 -7.35 -13.03 -13.19
N ASN A 5 -6.79 -12.32 -14.17
CA ASN A 5 -5.35 -12.33 -14.42
C ASN A 5 -4.58 -11.88 -13.17
N LEU A 6 -3.41 -12.48 -12.95
CA LEU A 6 -2.47 -12.07 -11.91
C LEU A 6 -2.17 -10.57 -12.02
N LYS A 7 -2.27 -9.83 -10.92
CA LYS A 7 -2.03 -8.39 -10.85
C LYS A 7 -0.57 -8.09 -10.59
N LEU A 8 -0.05 -7.04 -11.23
CA LEU A 8 1.35 -6.65 -11.13
C LEU A 8 1.49 -5.24 -10.57
N GLY A 9 2.15 -5.11 -9.44
CA GLY A 9 2.54 -3.84 -8.85
C GLY A 9 4.05 -3.62 -8.91
N ALA A 10 4.47 -2.38 -9.11
CA ALA A 10 5.86 -1.95 -9.12
C ALA A 10 6.11 -1.01 -7.94
N VAL A 11 6.83 -1.46 -6.92
CA VAL A 11 7.24 -0.61 -5.79
C VAL A 11 8.45 0.19 -6.23
N LEU A 12 8.29 1.50 -6.41
CA LEU A 12 9.35 2.37 -6.87
C LEU A 12 10.15 2.91 -5.68
N MET A 13 11.44 2.67 -5.71
CA MET A 13 12.42 3.22 -4.78
C MET A 13 13.58 3.80 -5.57
N GLY A 14 14.19 4.87 -5.06
CA GLY A 14 15.35 5.49 -5.69
C GLY A 14 16.63 4.74 -5.37
N VAL A 15 17.31 5.15 -4.29
CA VAL A 15 18.64 4.65 -3.92
C VAL A 15 18.63 3.35 -3.08
N GLY A 16 17.50 2.71 -2.90
CA GLY A 16 17.34 1.46 -2.16
C GLY A 16 16.66 1.63 -0.80
N GLY A 17 15.71 0.73 -0.53
CA GLY A 17 14.90 0.66 0.68
C GLY A 17 15.49 -0.26 1.77
N PRO A 18 14.63 -0.71 2.70
CA PRO A 18 15.05 -1.62 3.76
C PRO A 18 15.71 -2.90 3.22
N GLY A 19 16.87 -3.25 3.77
CA GLY A 19 17.64 -4.40 3.32
C GLY A 19 18.37 -4.23 1.98
N GLN A 20 18.35 -3.03 1.40
CA GLN A 20 18.97 -2.69 0.10
C GLN A 20 19.92 -1.49 0.23
N HIS A 21 20.73 -1.45 1.27
CA HIS A 21 21.56 -0.30 1.62
C HIS A 21 22.66 0.04 0.60
N ASP A 22 23.20 -0.97 -0.07
CA ASP A 22 24.30 -0.78 -1.01
C ASP A 22 23.84 -0.66 -2.48
N THR A 23 22.53 -0.68 -2.71
CA THR A 23 21.94 -0.60 -4.05
C THR A 23 22.30 0.72 -4.77
N TRP A 24 22.45 1.82 -4.03
CA TRP A 24 22.88 3.12 -4.57
C TRP A 24 24.32 3.12 -5.13
N LEU A 25 25.15 2.11 -4.76
CA LEU A 25 26.49 1.93 -5.31
C LEU A 25 26.45 1.38 -6.75
N SER A 26 25.30 0.86 -7.20
CA SER A 26 25.16 0.41 -8.58
C SER A 26 25.36 1.58 -9.55
N PRO A 27 26.17 1.42 -10.60
CA PRO A 27 26.38 2.45 -11.62
C PRO A 27 25.10 2.79 -12.40
N GLU A 28 24.06 1.96 -12.32
CA GLU A 28 22.77 2.17 -12.97
C GLU A 28 21.85 3.13 -12.19
N ILE A 29 22.21 3.45 -10.94
CA ILE A 29 21.35 4.24 -10.05
C ILE A 29 22.00 5.60 -9.80
N PRO A 30 21.41 6.70 -10.27
CA PRO A 30 21.87 8.04 -9.89
C PRO A 30 21.84 8.23 -8.37
N GLY A 31 22.88 8.87 -7.81
CA GLY A 31 22.97 9.08 -6.36
C GLY A 31 21.82 9.90 -5.76
N ASP A 32 21.11 10.67 -6.57
CA ASP A 32 19.93 11.48 -6.24
C ASP A 32 18.60 10.84 -6.70
N ALA A 33 18.59 9.56 -7.13
CA ALA A 33 17.43 8.87 -7.68
C ALA A 33 16.18 8.94 -6.77
N SER A 34 16.34 9.06 -5.45
CA SER A 34 15.21 9.18 -4.52
C SER A 34 14.49 10.54 -4.57
N VAL A 35 15.10 11.56 -5.17
CA VAL A 35 14.53 12.92 -5.32
C VAL A 35 14.53 13.41 -6.77
N ASP A 36 15.02 12.62 -7.72
CA ASP A 36 14.94 12.93 -9.15
C ASP A 36 13.63 12.44 -9.76
N ILE A 37 12.73 13.35 -10.08
CA ILE A 37 11.44 13.02 -10.70
C ILE A 37 11.59 12.27 -12.03
N ARG A 38 12.67 12.51 -12.79
CA ARG A 38 12.93 11.82 -14.07
C ARG A 38 13.16 10.33 -13.87
N TRP A 39 13.80 9.94 -12.75
CA TRP A 39 13.95 8.54 -12.36
C TRP A 39 12.59 7.85 -12.21
N TYR A 40 11.67 8.47 -11.44
CA TYR A 40 10.35 7.91 -11.19
C TYR A 40 9.49 7.84 -12.46
N ILE A 41 9.53 8.89 -13.29
CA ILE A 41 8.82 8.89 -14.58
C ILE A 41 9.31 7.75 -15.46
N ALA A 42 10.64 7.58 -15.61
CA ALA A 42 11.22 6.53 -16.43
C ALA A 42 10.84 5.11 -15.92
N ARG A 43 10.87 4.90 -14.60
CA ARG A 43 10.48 3.60 -14.00
C ARG A 43 8.98 3.34 -14.14
N ALA A 44 8.14 4.35 -13.94
CA ALA A 44 6.69 4.22 -14.13
C ALA A 44 6.34 3.91 -15.59
N GLN A 45 6.97 4.57 -16.55
CA GLN A 45 6.79 4.30 -18.00
C GLN A 45 7.28 2.90 -18.36
N GLN A 46 8.41 2.43 -17.81
CA GLN A 46 8.88 1.07 -18.02
C GLN A 46 7.88 0.02 -17.49
N ALA A 47 7.33 0.24 -16.28
CA ALA A 47 6.30 -0.63 -15.71
C ALA A 47 5.01 -0.58 -16.54
N GLU A 48 4.59 0.60 -17.02
CA GLU A 48 3.43 0.76 -17.89
C GLU A 48 3.60 0.03 -19.23
N ALA A 49 4.76 0.15 -19.86
CA ALA A 49 5.08 -0.57 -21.10
C ALA A 49 5.01 -2.10 -20.88
N ALA A 50 5.44 -2.56 -19.70
CA ALA A 50 5.33 -3.95 -19.28
C ALA A 50 3.95 -4.34 -18.74
N LYS A 51 2.92 -3.48 -18.87
CA LYS A 51 1.50 -3.72 -18.51
C LYS A 51 1.27 -4.03 -17.03
N PHE A 52 2.07 -3.41 -16.14
CA PHE A 52 1.80 -3.45 -14.71
C PHE A 52 0.50 -2.73 -14.38
N ASP A 53 -0.20 -3.21 -13.34
CA ASP A 53 -1.46 -2.62 -12.89
C ASP A 53 -1.24 -1.28 -12.17
N HIS A 54 -0.17 -1.17 -11.37
CA HIS A 54 0.12 0.04 -10.61
C HIS A 54 1.60 0.21 -10.27
N VAL A 55 2.00 1.45 -10.06
CA VAL A 55 3.18 1.82 -9.28
C VAL A 55 2.77 2.07 -7.83
N PHE A 56 3.67 1.78 -6.89
CA PHE A 56 3.42 1.88 -5.47
C PHE A 56 4.54 2.68 -4.80
N ILE A 57 4.18 3.78 -4.12
CA ILE A 57 5.13 4.64 -3.39
C ILE A 57 4.92 4.47 -1.89
N VAL A 58 5.93 3.90 -1.23
CA VAL A 58 5.98 3.77 0.22
C VAL A 58 6.29 5.10 0.90
N ASP A 59 5.83 5.28 2.14
CA ASP A 59 6.15 6.45 2.95
C ASP A 59 6.37 6.11 4.43
N SER A 60 7.15 6.95 5.10
CA SER A 60 7.34 7.04 6.54
C SER A 60 7.75 8.46 6.88
N GLN A 61 7.18 9.03 7.91
CA GLN A 61 7.35 10.44 8.28
C GLN A 61 8.28 10.63 9.48
N PHE A 62 9.02 9.58 9.81
CA PHE A 62 10.04 9.57 10.86
C PHE A 62 11.34 8.95 10.34
N ILE A 63 12.46 9.61 10.63
CA ILE A 63 13.79 9.15 10.25
C ILE A 63 14.74 9.27 11.43
N THR A 64 15.77 8.43 11.42
CA THR A 64 16.96 8.49 12.25
C THR A 64 18.20 8.43 11.35
N PRO A 65 19.39 8.75 11.83
CA PRO A 65 20.62 8.57 11.04
C PRO A 65 20.84 7.13 10.53
N ASP A 66 20.22 6.15 11.20
CA ASP A 66 20.31 4.72 10.83
C ASP A 66 19.17 4.28 9.87
N SER A 67 18.31 5.20 9.44
CA SER A 67 17.26 4.88 8.46
C SER A 67 17.85 4.51 7.10
N PRO A 68 17.19 3.63 6.31
CA PRO A 68 17.60 3.32 4.94
C PRO A 68 17.77 4.59 4.09
N HIS A 69 18.74 4.60 3.19
CA HIS A 69 19.11 5.80 2.41
C HIS A 69 17.94 6.43 1.66
N HIS A 70 17.06 5.61 1.07
CA HIS A 70 15.85 6.11 0.42
C HIS A 70 14.93 6.86 1.39
N TYR A 71 14.91 6.48 2.69
CA TYR A 71 14.05 7.13 3.68
C TYR A 71 14.62 8.45 4.19
N LEU A 72 15.93 8.60 4.16
CA LEU A 72 16.59 9.85 4.57
C LEU A 72 16.28 11.03 3.64
N ASN A 73 16.04 10.77 2.35
CA ASN A 73 15.85 11.82 1.36
C ASN A 73 14.97 11.32 0.21
N ARG A 74 13.67 11.66 0.22
CA ARG A 74 12.72 11.24 -0.82
C ARG A 74 11.60 12.26 -1.03
N LEU A 75 10.93 12.16 -2.16
CA LEU A 75 9.76 12.97 -2.49
C LEU A 75 8.51 12.44 -1.76
N GLU A 76 7.59 13.35 -1.42
CA GLU A 76 6.28 13.02 -0.84
C GLU A 76 5.41 12.30 -1.89
N PRO A 77 4.68 11.23 -1.52
CA PRO A 77 4.00 10.36 -2.48
C PRO A 77 3.00 11.03 -3.40
N LEU A 78 2.09 11.87 -2.90
CA LEU A 78 1.06 12.46 -3.78
C LEU A 78 1.61 13.53 -4.70
N THR A 79 2.56 14.32 -4.24
CA THR A 79 3.27 15.30 -5.06
C THR A 79 4.03 14.61 -6.19
N LEU A 80 4.76 13.54 -5.85
CA LEU A 80 5.45 12.69 -6.81
C LEU A 80 4.50 12.08 -7.83
N LEU A 81 3.43 11.41 -7.36
CA LEU A 81 2.48 10.72 -8.23
C LEU A 81 1.67 11.69 -9.11
N SER A 82 1.43 12.93 -8.65
CA SER A 82 0.81 13.95 -9.51
C SER A 82 1.68 14.32 -10.71
N ALA A 83 3.00 14.35 -10.51
CA ALA A 83 3.94 14.57 -11.62
C ALA A 83 4.02 13.33 -12.54
N VAL A 84 4.04 12.11 -11.99
CA VAL A 84 4.04 10.86 -12.78
C VAL A 84 2.74 10.71 -13.58
N ALA A 85 1.60 11.15 -13.03
CA ALA A 85 0.29 11.03 -13.63
C ALA A 85 0.21 11.58 -15.06
N VAL A 86 0.86 12.74 -15.31
CA VAL A 86 0.83 13.41 -16.63
C VAL A 86 1.83 12.85 -17.62
N HIS A 87 2.65 11.90 -17.21
CA HIS A 87 3.64 11.20 -18.05
C HIS A 87 3.27 9.72 -18.31
N THR A 88 2.13 9.27 -17.81
CA THR A 88 1.61 7.90 -17.94
C THR A 88 0.13 7.93 -18.33
N SER A 89 -0.40 6.86 -18.91
CA SER A 89 -1.76 6.82 -19.46
C SER A 89 -2.66 5.72 -18.87
N HIS A 90 -2.09 4.63 -18.38
CA HIS A 90 -2.84 3.45 -17.95
C HIS A 90 -2.48 2.96 -16.55
N ILE A 91 -1.20 3.06 -16.17
CA ILE A 91 -0.73 2.51 -14.90
C ILE A 91 -1.34 3.24 -13.72
N GLY A 92 -1.78 2.49 -12.70
CA GLY A 92 -2.31 3.01 -11.46
C GLY A 92 -1.23 3.67 -10.59
N LEU A 93 -1.64 4.60 -9.75
CA LEU A 93 -0.77 5.49 -8.98
C LEU A 93 -1.11 5.36 -7.50
N VAL A 94 -0.46 4.42 -6.80
CA VAL A 94 -0.74 4.12 -5.39
C VAL A 94 0.24 4.84 -4.49
N GLY A 95 -0.27 5.78 -3.70
CA GLY A 95 0.51 6.54 -2.72
C GLY A 95 0.18 6.19 -1.28
N THR A 96 1.20 6.12 -0.44
CA THR A 96 1.04 5.90 0.99
C THR A 96 0.74 7.21 1.71
N LEU A 97 -0.39 7.24 2.47
CA LEU A 97 -0.71 8.33 3.40
C LEU A 97 -1.20 7.75 4.71
N THR A 98 -0.64 8.26 5.80
CA THR A 98 -1.06 7.86 7.14
C THR A 98 -2.37 8.51 7.55
N THR A 99 -3.22 7.74 8.24
CA THR A 99 -4.43 8.21 8.91
C THR A 99 -4.16 8.84 10.27
N SER A 100 -2.98 8.56 10.86
CA SER A 100 -2.65 9.02 12.21
C SER A 100 -2.44 10.53 12.29
N TYR A 101 -1.84 11.14 11.26
CA TYR A 101 -1.37 12.53 11.29
C TYR A 101 -1.81 13.36 10.07
N ASN A 102 -2.88 12.94 9.38
CA ASN A 102 -3.51 13.73 8.33
C ASN A 102 -4.97 13.98 8.66
N ASP A 103 -5.49 15.14 8.25
CA ASP A 103 -6.92 15.42 8.32
C ASP A 103 -7.66 14.73 7.18
N PRO A 104 -8.79 14.06 7.46
CA PRO A 104 -9.51 13.29 6.44
C PRO A 104 -10.02 14.16 5.28
N PHE A 105 -10.43 15.43 5.52
CA PHE A 105 -10.83 16.33 4.46
C PHE A 105 -9.69 16.62 3.47
N ASN A 106 -8.48 16.86 3.98
CA ASN A 106 -7.31 17.09 3.13
C ASN A 106 -6.90 15.83 2.35
N VAL A 107 -6.98 14.66 2.98
CA VAL A 107 -6.69 13.38 2.30
C VAL A 107 -7.71 13.13 1.19
N ALA A 108 -9.01 13.28 1.48
CA ALA A 108 -10.07 13.12 0.49
C ALA A 108 -9.86 14.04 -0.73
N ARG A 109 -9.58 15.32 -0.48
CA ARG A 109 -9.38 16.32 -1.52
C ARG A 109 -8.15 16.05 -2.39
N ARG A 110 -7.01 15.72 -1.79
CA ARG A 110 -5.77 15.46 -2.51
C ARG A 110 -5.87 14.20 -3.37
N LEU A 111 -6.42 13.11 -2.83
CA LEU A 111 -6.60 11.86 -3.57
C LEU A 111 -7.62 12.00 -4.69
N ALA A 112 -8.76 12.67 -4.46
CA ALA A 112 -9.73 12.95 -5.52
C ALA A 112 -9.12 13.83 -6.63
N SER A 113 -8.24 14.77 -6.28
CA SER A 113 -7.51 15.58 -7.27
C SER A 113 -6.56 14.74 -8.11
N LEU A 114 -5.74 13.88 -7.49
CA LEU A 114 -4.87 12.94 -8.19
C LEU A 114 -5.69 12.01 -9.10
N ASP A 115 -6.84 11.56 -8.61
CA ASP A 115 -7.71 10.64 -9.34
C ASP A 115 -8.27 11.28 -10.61
N LEU A 116 -8.73 12.52 -10.54
CA LEU A 116 -9.18 13.27 -11.72
C LEU A 116 -8.04 13.64 -12.68
N ILE A 117 -6.88 14.08 -12.14
CA ILE A 117 -5.68 14.37 -12.96
C ILE A 117 -5.26 13.15 -13.75
N SER A 118 -5.33 11.98 -13.15
CA SER A 118 -4.92 10.71 -13.78
C SER A 118 -6.03 10.02 -14.58
N GLY A 119 -7.25 10.56 -14.61
CA GLY A 119 -8.39 9.92 -15.31
C GLY A 119 -8.90 8.65 -14.62
N GLY A 120 -8.86 8.59 -13.29
CA GLY A 120 -9.37 7.44 -12.52
C GLY A 120 -8.30 6.39 -12.22
N ARG A 121 -7.04 6.79 -11.98
CA ARG A 121 -5.94 5.86 -11.73
C ARG A 121 -5.32 5.96 -10.33
N ALA A 122 -5.85 6.81 -9.44
CA ALA A 122 -5.32 6.95 -8.09
C ALA A 122 -5.66 5.76 -7.19
N GLY A 123 -4.70 5.41 -6.33
CA GLY A 123 -4.88 4.49 -5.22
C GLY A 123 -4.27 5.06 -3.94
N TRP A 124 -4.83 4.67 -2.82
CA TRP A 124 -4.41 5.09 -1.49
C TRP A 124 -3.97 3.89 -0.66
N ASN A 125 -2.69 3.80 -0.33
CA ASN A 125 -2.23 2.88 0.69
C ASN A 125 -2.46 3.48 2.09
N VAL A 126 -3.47 2.96 2.76
CA VAL A 126 -3.89 3.37 4.10
C VAL A 126 -2.95 2.77 5.14
N VAL A 127 -2.30 3.60 5.92
CA VAL A 127 -1.46 3.15 7.03
C VAL A 127 -1.83 3.83 8.33
N ALA A 128 -1.84 3.06 9.42
CA ALA A 128 -1.77 3.58 10.78
C ALA A 128 -0.28 3.63 11.15
N THR A 129 0.28 4.83 11.32
CA THR A 129 1.72 5.02 11.54
C THR A 129 2.28 4.07 12.61
N GLY A 130 3.33 3.32 12.26
CA GLY A 130 4.01 2.41 13.20
C GLY A 130 5.17 3.05 13.96
N ASP A 131 5.83 4.06 13.37
CA ASP A 131 6.98 4.72 13.99
C ASP A 131 6.52 5.77 15.03
N GLY A 132 6.72 5.48 16.32
CA GLY A 132 6.28 6.34 17.43
C GLY A 132 6.89 7.75 17.42
N GLY A 133 8.13 7.89 16.95
CA GLY A 133 8.81 9.19 16.81
C GLY A 133 8.12 10.17 15.85
N THR A 134 7.25 9.68 14.97
CA THR A 134 6.44 10.53 14.08
C THR A 134 5.59 11.55 14.86
N ALA A 135 5.14 11.23 16.07
CA ALA A 135 4.30 12.08 16.90
C ALA A 135 4.91 13.50 17.10
N GLY A 136 6.22 13.56 17.34
CA GLY A 136 6.94 14.82 17.54
C GLY A 136 6.89 15.77 16.35
N ASN A 137 6.85 15.23 15.11
CA ASN A 137 6.74 16.05 13.90
C ASN A 137 5.35 16.69 13.74
N TYR A 138 4.37 16.24 14.53
CA TYR A 138 2.98 16.73 14.51
C TYR A 138 2.54 17.36 15.84
N GLY A 139 3.52 17.85 16.64
CA GLY A 139 3.25 18.58 17.89
C GLY A 139 2.68 17.74 19.01
N ARG A 140 2.85 16.42 19.00
CA ARG A 140 2.40 15.52 20.06
C ARG A 140 3.59 15.01 20.86
N ALA A 141 3.44 14.99 22.19
CA ALA A 141 4.45 14.42 23.07
C ALA A 141 4.54 12.89 22.95
N GLU A 142 3.42 12.24 22.67
CA GLU A 142 3.33 10.79 22.59
C GLU A 142 2.54 10.34 21.36
N HIS A 143 2.92 9.17 20.86
CA HIS A 143 2.19 8.50 19.79
C HIS A 143 0.84 7.99 20.30
N TYR A 144 -0.12 7.82 19.39
CA TYR A 144 -1.36 7.12 19.73
C TYR A 144 -1.07 5.67 20.13
N ASP A 145 -1.74 5.18 21.17
CA ASP A 145 -1.73 3.76 21.48
C ASP A 145 -2.29 2.91 20.32
N TYR A 146 -2.05 1.61 20.42
CA TYR A 146 -2.33 0.70 19.31
C TYR A 146 -3.82 0.62 18.97
N ALA A 147 -4.71 0.52 19.95
CA ALA A 147 -6.15 0.43 19.75
C ALA A 147 -6.73 1.74 19.16
N THR A 148 -6.34 2.88 19.73
CA THR A 148 -6.72 4.21 19.25
C THR A 148 -6.30 4.43 17.81
N ARG A 149 -5.10 3.97 17.39
CA ARG A 149 -4.63 4.12 16.01
C ARG A 149 -5.55 3.42 14.99
N TYR A 150 -5.99 2.21 15.28
CA TYR A 150 -6.82 1.44 14.36
C TYR A 150 -8.28 1.91 14.37
N GLY A 151 -8.85 2.27 15.53
CA GLY A 151 -10.16 2.91 15.62
C GLY A 151 -10.22 4.21 14.83
N ARG A 152 -9.21 5.08 15.05
CA ARG A 152 -9.04 6.33 14.32
C ARG A 152 -8.85 6.11 12.82
N ALA A 153 -8.09 5.09 12.40
CA ALA A 153 -7.87 4.77 10.99
C ALA A 153 -9.16 4.36 10.29
N LEU A 154 -9.97 3.52 10.93
CA LEU A 154 -11.28 3.10 10.39
C LEU A 154 -12.22 4.30 10.20
N GLU A 155 -12.35 5.15 11.21
CA GLU A 155 -13.19 6.35 11.14
C GLU A 155 -12.69 7.32 10.06
N HIS A 156 -11.36 7.54 10.01
CA HIS A 156 -10.72 8.39 9.00
C HIS A 156 -11.09 7.93 7.58
N VAL A 157 -10.95 6.63 7.27
CA VAL A 157 -11.27 6.11 5.94
C VAL A 157 -12.74 6.26 5.61
N ARG A 158 -13.65 5.99 6.56
CA ARG A 158 -15.09 6.18 6.36
C ARG A 158 -15.45 7.63 6.07
N VAL A 159 -14.83 8.59 6.78
CA VAL A 159 -15.01 10.02 6.50
C VAL A 159 -14.51 10.38 5.10
N VAL A 160 -13.34 9.87 4.70
CA VAL A 160 -12.79 10.10 3.36
C VAL A 160 -13.70 9.53 2.28
N GLN A 161 -14.19 8.30 2.43
CA GLN A 161 -15.13 7.68 1.50
C GLN A 161 -16.47 8.44 1.41
N GLY A 162 -17.01 8.87 2.55
CA GLY A 162 -18.22 9.69 2.56
C GLY A 162 -18.04 11.05 1.88
N LEU A 163 -16.86 11.67 2.03
CA LEU A 163 -16.53 12.91 1.32
C LEU A 163 -16.40 12.70 -0.20
N TRP A 164 -15.89 11.56 -0.65
CA TRP A 164 -15.82 11.24 -2.09
C TRP A 164 -17.21 11.07 -2.71
N ASP A 165 -18.23 10.75 -1.91
CA ASP A 165 -19.62 10.64 -2.34
C ASP A 165 -20.42 11.95 -2.20
N SER A 166 -19.77 13.09 -1.90
CA SER A 166 -20.43 14.40 -1.78
C SER A 166 -21.18 14.82 -3.05
N TYR A 167 -20.81 14.34 -4.21
CA TYR A 167 -21.54 14.57 -5.47
C TYR A 167 -21.89 13.23 -6.11
N GLU A 168 -23.10 13.14 -6.66
CA GLU A 168 -23.46 12.03 -7.53
C GLU A 168 -22.76 12.17 -8.88
N ASP A 169 -22.64 11.09 -9.65
CA ASP A 169 -21.84 11.04 -10.88
C ASP A 169 -22.32 12.05 -11.94
N ASP A 170 -23.60 12.38 -11.96
CA ASP A 170 -24.27 13.32 -12.88
C ASP A 170 -24.50 14.71 -12.29
N ALA A 171 -23.88 15.04 -11.15
CA ALA A 171 -24.07 16.33 -10.46
C ALA A 171 -23.65 17.57 -11.30
N PHE A 172 -22.75 17.40 -12.26
CA PHE A 172 -22.24 18.50 -13.10
C PHE A 172 -22.61 18.31 -14.58
N PRO A 173 -23.86 18.59 -15.00
CA PRO A 173 -24.29 18.46 -16.39
C PRO A 173 -23.55 19.41 -17.34
N ARG A 174 -23.09 20.56 -16.85
CA ARG A 174 -22.38 21.61 -17.64
C ARG A 174 -23.14 21.96 -18.92
N ASP A 175 -24.47 21.98 -18.85
CA ASP A 175 -25.36 22.33 -19.97
C ASP A 175 -25.25 23.83 -20.26
N LYS A 176 -24.50 24.15 -21.32
CA LYS A 176 -24.32 25.53 -21.76
C LYS A 176 -25.57 26.12 -22.42
N GLN A 177 -26.45 25.28 -23.00
CA GLN A 177 -27.67 25.74 -23.67
C GLN A 177 -28.75 26.02 -22.64
N GLY A 178 -28.95 25.12 -21.66
CA GLY A 178 -29.90 25.32 -20.56
C GLY A 178 -29.40 26.23 -19.45
N GLY A 179 -28.10 26.64 -19.48
CA GLY A 179 -27.50 27.47 -18.43
C GLY A 179 -27.29 26.74 -17.10
N VAL A 180 -27.24 25.40 -17.09
CA VAL A 180 -27.12 24.59 -15.90
C VAL A 180 -25.72 24.05 -15.78
N PHE A 181 -24.91 24.62 -14.89
CA PHE A 181 -23.55 24.12 -14.61
C PHE A 181 -23.58 22.94 -13.64
N PHE A 182 -24.43 23.02 -12.62
CA PHE A 182 -24.45 22.13 -11.47
C PHE A 182 -25.87 21.88 -10.99
N ASP A 183 -26.23 20.61 -10.72
CA ASP A 183 -27.50 20.21 -10.11
C ASP A 183 -27.34 20.13 -8.59
N ARG A 184 -27.94 21.10 -7.87
CA ARG A 184 -27.89 21.18 -6.40
C ARG A 184 -28.48 19.97 -5.69
N SER A 185 -29.44 19.29 -6.32
CA SER A 185 -30.11 18.11 -5.74
C SER A 185 -29.18 16.89 -5.68
N ARG A 186 -28.03 16.96 -6.38
CA ARG A 186 -27.02 15.92 -6.48
C ARG A 186 -25.79 16.19 -5.59
N GLN A 187 -25.84 17.20 -4.73
CA GLN A 187 -24.80 17.50 -3.74
C GLN A 187 -25.30 17.10 -2.34
N HIS A 188 -24.43 16.44 -1.59
CA HIS A 188 -24.72 15.93 -0.26
C HIS A 188 -23.66 16.39 0.74
N VAL A 189 -24.12 16.90 1.88
CA VAL A 189 -23.27 17.28 3.01
C VAL A 189 -23.04 16.05 3.88
N LEU A 190 -21.79 15.78 4.27
CA LEU A 190 -21.44 14.62 5.07
C LEU A 190 -21.91 14.76 6.53
N ASP A 191 -21.69 15.92 7.15
CA ASP A 191 -21.97 16.26 8.57
C ASP A 191 -21.56 15.14 9.56
N HIS A 192 -20.34 14.59 9.36
CA HIS A 192 -19.81 13.53 10.21
C HIS A 192 -19.48 14.05 11.60
N ARG A 193 -19.92 13.34 12.64
CA ARG A 193 -19.59 13.57 14.04
C ARG A 193 -19.30 12.22 14.69
N GLY A 194 -18.01 11.89 14.83
CA GLY A 194 -17.54 10.63 15.39
C GLY A 194 -16.68 10.83 16.63
N GLU A 195 -16.07 9.77 17.06
CA GLU A 195 -15.17 9.76 18.24
C GLU A 195 -13.90 10.55 17.99
N HIS A 196 -13.34 10.45 16.78
CA HIS A 196 -12.03 11.00 16.44
C HIS A 196 -12.10 12.22 15.51
N PHE A 197 -13.20 12.37 14.76
CA PHE A 197 -13.33 13.41 13.74
C PHE A 197 -14.70 14.07 13.74
N SER A 198 -14.70 15.37 13.40
CA SER A 198 -15.91 16.13 13.11
C SER A 198 -15.67 16.88 11.79
N VAL A 199 -16.39 16.49 10.74
CA VAL A 199 -16.18 16.99 9.39
C VAL A 199 -17.53 17.31 8.72
N ALA A 200 -17.78 18.57 8.45
CA ALA A 200 -19.03 19.00 7.84
C ALA A 200 -19.15 18.54 6.37
N GLY A 201 -18.12 18.71 5.56
CA GLY A 201 -18.26 18.58 4.11
C GLY A 201 -19.08 19.74 3.50
N PRO A 202 -19.55 19.65 2.25
CA PRO A 202 -19.19 18.61 1.29
C PRO A 202 -17.75 18.77 0.78
N LEU A 203 -17.22 17.74 0.13
CA LEU A 203 -15.98 17.88 -0.61
C LEU A 203 -16.19 18.81 -1.80
N ASN A 204 -15.17 19.60 -2.16
CA ASN A 204 -15.26 20.59 -3.25
C ASN A 204 -14.68 20.08 -4.59
N ILE A 205 -14.82 18.78 -4.84
CA ILE A 205 -14.36 18.14 -6.07
C ILE A 205 -15.32 16.99 -6.45
N GLN A 206 -15.61 16.85 -7.73
CA GLN A 206 -16.50 15.80 -8.25
C GLN A 206 -15.90 14.40 -8.12
N ARG A 207 -16.73 13.38 -8.23
CA ARG A 207 -16.28 11.98 -8.34
C ARG A 207 -15.48 11.76 -9.62
N SER A 208 -14.53 10.84 -9.55
CA SER A 208 -13.73 10.40 -10.69
C SER A 208 -14.42 9.29 -11.50
N PRO A 209 -13.90 8.94 -12.70
CA PRO A 209 -14.45 7.84 -13.51
C PRO A 209 -14.44 6.47 -12.83
N GLN A 210 -13.58 6.22 -11.82
CA GLN A 210 -13.58 4.99 -11.03
C GLN A 210 -14.45 5.08 -9.75
N GLY A 211 -15.19 6.17 -9.57
CA GLY A 211 -16.02 6.45 -8.40
C GLY A 211 -15.18 6.91 -7.22
N GLN A 212 -14.38 6.05 -6.65
CA GLN A 212 -13.49 6.32 -5.53
C GLN A 212 -12.10 5.75 -5.82
N PRO A 213 -10.99 6.41 -5.37
CA PRO A 213 -9.66 5.85 -5.40
C PRO A 213 -9.60 4.44 -4.83
N VAL A 214 -8.78 3.58 -5.41
CA VAL A 214 -8.60 2.20 -4.93
C VAL A 214 -7.89 2.22 -3.58
N ILE A 215 -8.41 1.49 -2.59
CA ILE A 215 -7.84 1.43 -1.26
C ILE A 215 -6.94 0.21 -1.13
N PHE A 216 -5.66 0.47 -0.85
CA PHE A 216 -4.68 -0.51 -0.42
C PHE A 216 -4.47 -0.41 1.09
N GLN A 217 -4.09 -1.51 1.73
CA GLN A 217 -3.73 -1.54 3.14
C GLN A 217 -2.61 -2.57 3.36
N ALA A 218 -1.76 -2.35 4.37
CA ALA A 218 -0.63 -3.21 4.69
C ALA A 218 -0.57 -3.42 6.21
N GLY A 219 -1.41 -4.26 6.75
CA GLY A 219 -1.41 -4.62 8.18
C GLY A 219 -1.52 -6.12 8.37
N ASP A 220 -0.62 -6.68 9.19
CA ASP A 220 -0.52 -8.12 9.40
C ASP A 220 -0.92 -8.55 10.82
N SER A 221 -1.17 -7.59 11.72
CA SER A 221 -1.79 -7.85 13.03
C SER A 221 -3.28 -8.14 12.91
N ASP A 222 -3.90 -8.68 13.95
CA ASP A 222 -5.35 -8.93 13.97
C ASP A 222 -6.15 -7.66 13.67
N GLU A 223 -5.83 -6.53 14.31
CA GLU A 223 -6.48 -5.25 14.07
C GLU A 223 -6.19 -4.71 12.66
N GLY A 224 -4.96 -4.95 12.15
CA GLY A 224 -4.58 -4.60 10.78
C GLY A 224 -5.35 -5.41 9.75
N ARG A 225 -5.54 -6.70 9.97
CA ARG A 225 -6.34 -7.58 9.13
C ARG A 225 -7.82 -7.22 9.17
N ASP A 226 -8.36 -6.90 10.35
CA ASP A 226 -9.75 -6.45 10.50
C ASP A 226 -9.99 -5.13 9.77
N LEU A 227 -9.08 -4.16 9.92
CA LEU A 227 -9.13 -2.90 9.17
C LEU A 227 -9.07 -3.17 7.67
N GLY A 228 -8.06 -3.93 7.21
CA GLY A 228 -7.88 -4.26 5.79
C GLY A 228 -9.11 -4.96 5.20
N ALA A 229 -9.62 -5.98 5.87
CA ALA A 229 -10.83 -6.70 5.47
C ALA A 229 -12.04 -5.77 5.38
N GLY A 230 -12.15 -4.76 6.27
CA GLY A 230 -13.26 -3.82 6.30
C GLY A 230 -13.24 -2.74 5.24
N ILE A 231 -12.05 -2.31 4.80
CA ILE A 231 -11.94 -1.12 3.93
C ILE A 231 -11.18 -1.35 2.62
N ALA A 232 -10.24 -2.31 2.56
CA ALA A 232 -9.30 -2.38 1.44
C ALA A 232 -9.88 -3.11 0.23
N ASP A 233 -9.52 -2.63 -0.96
CA ASP A 233 -9.71 -3.30 -2.25
C ASP A 233 -8.53 -4.25 -2.55
N ALA A 234 -7.33 -3.93 -2.02
CA ALA A 234 -6.15 -4.76 -2.14
C ALA A 234 -5.30 -4.71 -0.85
N ILE A 235 -4.70 -5.82 -0.48
CA ILE A 235 -3.87 -5.93 0.73
C ILE A 235 -2.44 -6.30 0.35
N PHE A 236 -1.51 -5.43 0.74
CA PHE A 236 -0.09 -5.69 0.67
C PHE A 236 0.33 -6.52 1.89
N THR A 237 0.96 -7.66 1.66
CA THR A 237 1.40 -8.58 2.71
C THR A 237 2.74 -9.23 2.36
N HIS A 238 3.19 -10.15 3.18
CA HIS A 238 4.36 -10.98 2.95
C HIS A 238 4.04 -12.43 3.26
N ALA A 239 4.51 -13.34 2.42
CA ALA A 239 4.43 -14.78 2.65
C ALA A 239 5.72 -15.44 2.17
N GLN A 240 6.20 -16.44 2.91
CA GLN A 240 7.41 -17.19 2.58
C GLN A 240 7.09 -18.58 1.99
N THR A 241 5.87 -19.06 2.19
CA THR A 241 5.38 -20.32 1.63
C THR A 241 3.97 -20.16 1.06
N VAL A 242 3.60 -21.07 0.16
CA VAL A 242 2.24 -21.11 -0.42
C VAL A 242 1.19 -21.25 0.67
N GLU A 243 1.44 -22.08 1.65
CA GLU A 243 0.52 -22.36 2.76
C GLU A 243 0.28 -21.11 3.61
N GLN A 244 1.32 -20.32 3.88
CA GLN A 244 1.18 -19.02 4.57
C GLN A 244 0.33 -18.06 3.75
N GLY A 245 0.58 -17.97 2.43
CA GLY A 245 -0.21 -17.12 1.52
C GLY A 245 -1.68 -17.52 1.49
N GLN A 246 -1.96 -18.83 1.38
CA GLN A 246 -3.31 -19.38 1.40
C GLN A 246 -4.04 -19.11 2.73
N ALA A 247 -3.35 -19.33 3.86
CA ALA A 247 -3.91 -19.10 5.19
C ALA A 247 -4.27 -17.62 5.38
N PHE A 248 -3.37 -16.72 4.95
CA PHE A 248 -3.62 -15.27 4.99
C PHE A 248 -4.81 -14.88 4.11
N ALA A 249 -4.85 -15.33 2.86
CA ALA A 249 -5.94 -15.03 1.93
C ALA A 249 -7.29 -15.54 2.44
N THR A 250 -7.32 -16.73 3.03
CA THR A 250 -8.52 -17.34 3.63
C THR A 250 -9.02 -16.50 4.81
N ASP A 251 -8.13 -16.12 5.73
CA ASP A 251 -8.47 -15.30 6.90
C ASP A 251 -9.04 -13.93 6.49
N ILE A 252 -8.37 -13.22 5.59
CA ILE A 252 -8.83 -11.91 5.11
C ILE A 252 -10.21 -12.00 4.45
N ARG A 253 -10.42 -12.99 3.58
CA ARG A 253 -11.70 -13.18 2.89
C ARG A 253 -12.83 -13.54 3.86
N ALA A 254 -12.55 -14.35 4.87
CA ALA A 254 -13.50 -14.67 5.92
C ALA A 254 -13.91 -13.43 6.73
N ARG A 255 -12.93 -12.60 7.12
CA ARG A 255 -13.18 -11.32 7.83
C ARG A 255 -13.97 -10.34 6.95
N ALA A 256 -13.65 -10.23 5.65
CA ALA A 256 -14.39 -9.38 4.72
C ALA A 256 -15.86 -9.81 4.60
N ALA A 257 -16.12 -11.10 4.45
CA ALA A 257 -17.47 -11.65 4.43
C ALA A 257 -18.24 -11.40 5.74
N ALA A 258 -17.57 -11.56 6.90
CA ALA A 258 -18.16 -11.27 8.20
C ALA A 258 -18.54 -9.79 8.39
N GLN A 259 -17.84 -8.89 7.68
CA GLN A 259 -18.13 -7.45 7.64
C GLN A 259 -19.08 -7.03 6.51
N GLY A 260 -19.72 -8.01 5.83
CA GLY A 260 -20.73 -7.77 4.79
C GLY A 260 -20.15 -7.37 3.43
N ARG A 261 -18.84 -7.55 3.22
CA ARG A 261 -18.19 -7.27 1.93
C ARG A 261 -18.07 -8.55 1.10
N ASP A 262 -18.11 -8.39 -0.22
CA ASP A 262 -17.79 -9.49 -1.14
C ASP A 262 -16.30 -9.85 -1.02
N PRO A 263 -15.95 -11.08 -0.55
CA PRO A 263 -14.57 -11.51 -0.37
C PRO A 263 -13.76 -11.57 -1.67
N GLU A 264 -14.44 -11.72 -2.82
CA GLU A 264 -13.79 -11.72 -4.14
C GLU A 264 -13.30 -10.33 -4.55
N ASN A 265 -13.77 -9.25 -3.90
CA ASN A 265 -13.36 -7.89 -4.16
C ASN A 265 -12.23 -7.41 -3.22
N VAL A 266 -11.55 -8.33 -2.52
CA VAL A 266 -10.35 -8.06 -1.73
C VAL A 266 -9.18 -8.84 -2.33
N LEU A 267 -8.28 -8.14 -3.01
CA LEU A 267 -7.12 -8.73 -3.66
C LEU A 267 -5.95 -8.87 -2.69
N ILE A 268 -5.27 -10.01 -2.70
CA ILE A 268 -4.06 -10.26 -1.91
C ILE A 268 -2.84 -10.06 -2.83
N VAL A 269 -2.01 -9.05 -2.54
CA VAL A 269 -0.91 -8.61 -3.40
C VAL A 269 0.38 -8.49 -2.59
N PRO A 270 1.06 -9.61 -2.25
CA PRO A 270 2.29 -9.57 -1.47
C PRO A 270 3.42 -8.85 -2.18
N GLY A 271 4.32 -8.25 -1.37
CA GLY A 271 5.63 -7.84 -1.81
C GLY A 271 6.53 -9.06 -2.01
N ILE A 272 7.13 -9.18 -3.17
CA ILE A 272 8.08 -10.24 -3.49
C ILE A 272 9.42 -9.70 -3.93
N SER A 273 10.49 -10.43 -3.61
CA SER A 273 11.83 -10.19 -4.13
C SER A 273 12.15 -11.25 -5.18
N LEU A 274 12.69 -10.83 -6.30
CA LEU A 274 13.05 -11.71 -7.41
C LEU A 274 14.58 -11.79 -7.51
N ILE A 275 15.12 -12.99 -7.68
CA ILE A 275 16.54 -13.19 -8.00
C ILE A 275 16.63 -14.06 -9.25
N ILE A 276 16.91 -13.42 -10.38
CA ILE A 276 16.87 -14.04 -11.70
C ILE A 276 18.30 -14.20 -12.22
N GLY A 277 18.62 -15.41 -12.67
CA GLY A 277 19.89 -15.75 -13.36
C GLY A 277 19.63 -16.31 -14.75
N ASP A 278 20.71 -16.50 -15.52
CA ASP A 278 20.63 -17.23 -16.78
C ASP A 278 20.36 -18.73 -16.53
N THR A 279 20.85 -19.25 -15.40
CA THR A 279 20.56 -20.58 -14.88
C THR A 279 20.14 -20.52 -13.41
N ASP A 280 19.56 -21.59 -12.89
CA ASP A 280 19.19 -21.70 -11.47
C ASP A 280 20.43 -21.62 -10.55
N GLU A 281 21.55 -22.19 -10.97
CA GLU A 281 22.84 -22.14 -10.24
C GLU A 281 23.34 -20.71 -10.12
N GLN A 282 23.28 -19.95 -11.21
CA GLN A 282 23.68 -18.54 -11.24
C GLN A 282 22.78 -17.68 -10.33
N ALA A 283 21.47 -17.92 -10.35
CA ALA A 283 20.54 -17.21 -9.46
C ALA A 283 20.82 -17.51 -7.98
N ARG A 284 21.08 -18.77 -7.64
CA ARG A 284 21.47 -19.16 -6.26
C ARG A 284 22.80 -18.58 -5.83
N GLU A 285 23.76 -18.44 -6.77
CA GLU A 285 25.03 -17.76 -6.48
C GLU A 285 24.82 -16.27 -6.20
N LYS A 286 24.00 -15.59 -7.01
CA LYS A 286 23.60 -14.19 -6.75
C LYS A 286 22.96 -14.05 -5.36
N GLU A 287 22.07 -14.98 -4.97
CA GLU A 287 21.45 -14.99 -3.65
C GLU A 287 22.50 -15.12 -2.54
N ARG A 288 23.41 -16.10 -2.66
CA ARG A 288 24.48 -16.29 -1.67
C ARG A 288 25.36 -15.04 -1.52
N GLN A 289 25.72 -14.39 -2.63
CA GLN A 289 26.52 -13.16 -2.63
C GLN A 289 25.76 -12.00 -1.97
N SER A 290 24.47 -11.86 -2.27
CA SER A 290 23.62 -10.85 -1.64
C SER A 290 23.49 -11.05 -0.13
N LEU A 291 23.40 -12.30 0.33
CA LEU A 291 23.33 -12.63 1.75
C LEU A 291 24.69 -12.44 2.45
N ALA A 292 25.77 -12.87 1.80
CA ALA A 292 27.13 -12.74 2.34
C ALA A 292 27.60 -11.28 2.46
N GLY A 293 27.11 -10.41 1.57
CA GLY A 293 27.40 -8.97 1.59
C GLY A 293 26.63 -8.18 2.66
N LYS A 294 25.71 -8.81 3.40
CA LYS A 294 24.94 -8.10 4.43
C LYS A 294 25.79 -7.80 5.66
N ASP A 295 25.88 -6.52 6.01
CA ASP A 295 26.58 -6.06 7.19
C ASP A 295 25.79 -6.45 8.47
N PHE A 296 26.40 -7.32 9.29
CA PHE A 296 25.83 -7.77 10.56
C PHE A 296 25.55 -6.60 11.53
N HIS A 297 26.47 -5.64 11.62
CA HIS A 297 26.32 -4.51 12.54
C HIS A 297 25.12 -3.63 12.14
N ARG A 298 24.94 -3.44 10.84
CA ARG A 298 23.77 -2.75 10.30
C ARG A 298 22.48 -3.53 10.56
N ALA A 299 22.49 -4.85 10.35
CA ALA A 299 21.33 -5.69 10.64
C ALA A 299 20.94 -5.67 12.14
N LEU A 300 21.94 -5.57 13.03
CA LEU A 300 21.74 -5.40 14.46
C LEU A 300 21.03 -4.07 14.77
N LYS A 301 21.40 -2.99 14.12
CA LYS A 301 20.73 -1.68 14.26
C LYS A 301 19.29 -1.71 13.69
N GLU A 302 19.11 -2.33 12.51
CA GLU A 302 17.78 -2.49 11.90
C GLU A 302 16.82 -3.33 12.76
N LEU A 303 17.36 -4.30 13.50
CA LEU A 303 16.60 -5.08 14.47
C LEU A 303 15.92 -4.20 15.52
N GLY A 304 16.49 -3.03 15.82
CA GLY A 304 15.92 -2.07 16.76
C GLY A 304 14.61 -1.42 16.28
N ARG A 305 14.36 -1.34 14.99
CA ARG A 305 13.19 -0.63 14.45
C ARG A 305 11.85 -1.15 14.97
N PRO A 306 11.55 -2.46 14.98
CA PRO A 306 10.33 -2.99 15.58
C PRO A 306 10.18 -2.67 17.07
N PHE A 307 11.28 -2.46 17.75
CA PHE A 307 11.34 -2.12 19.17
C PHE A 307 11.46 -0.60 19.41
N GLY A 308 10.95 0.23 18.54
CA GLY A 308 10.98 1.68 18.69
C GLY A 308 12.37 2.30 18.47
N TRP A 309 13.17 1.71 17.59
CA TRP A 309 14.58 2.08 17.31
C TRP A 309 15.51 1.84 18.51
N HIS A 310 15.21 0.80 19.29
CA HIS A 310 16.05 0.40 20.42
C HIS A 310 17.46 0.01 19.97
N ASP A 311 18.47 0.51 20.68
CA ASP A 311 19.87 0.20 20.37
C ASP A 311 20.26 -1.15 20.93
N PHE A 312 20.37 -2.16 20.08
CA PHE A 312 20.83 -3.49 20.45
C PHE A 312 22.36 -3.61 20.53
N THR A 313 23.13 -2.59 20.11
CA THR A 313 24.60 -2.64 20.18
C THR A 313 25.14 -2.59 21.60
N GLN A 314 24.33 -2.21 22.57
CA GLN A 314 24.67 -2.16 23.99
C GLN A 314 24.66 -3.52 24.69
N TYR A 315 24.18 -4.58 24.04
CA TYR A 315 24.06 -5.92 24.64
C TYR A 315 25.20 -6.84 24.15
N ASP A 316 25.55 -7.83 24.98
CA ASP A 316 26.42 -8.91 24.57
C ASP A 316 25.75 -9.76 23.50
N LEU A 317 26.41 -9.90 22.36
CA LEU A 317 25.89 -10.63 21.21
C LEU A 317 25.69 -12.12 21.48
N ASP A 318 26.48 -12.70 22.37
CA ASP A 318 26.48 -14.12 22.69
C ASP A 318 25.63 -14.45 23.94
N ALA A 319 25.04 -13.41 24.59
CA ALA A 319 24.02 -13.58 25.62
C ALA A 319 22.67 -13.90 24.99
N PRO A 320 21.71 -14.50 25.76
CA PRO A 320 20.33 -14.69 25.33
C PRO A 320 19.69 -13.38 24.84
N PHE A 321 18.76 -13.47 23.89
CA PHE A 321 18.02 -12.29 23.40
C PHE A 321 17.39 -11.53 24.56
N PRO A 322 17.59 -10.20 24.67
CA PRO A 322 17.15 -9.43 25.84
C PRO A 322 15.61 -9.32 25.93
N GLU A 323 15.08 -9.19 27.13
CA GLU A 323 13.64 -9.05 27.43
C GLU A 323 13.14 -7.61 27.14
N VAL A 324 13.12 -7.23 25.87
CA VAL A 324 12.76 -5.88 25.40
C VAL A 324 11.44 -5.85 24.62
N GLY A 325 10.67 -6.95 24.61
CA GLY A 325 9.43 -7.06 23.81
C GLY A 325 8.42 -5.95 24.09
N HIS A 326 8.37 -5.42 25.33
CA HIS A 326 7.50 -4.31 25.71
C HIS A 326 7.77 -3.00 24.92
N LEU A 327 9.00 -2.80 24.44
CA LEU A 327 9.39 -1.61 23.66
C LEU A 327 8.71 -1.55 22.28
N GLY A 328 8.27 -2.69 21.76
CA GLY A 328 7.51 -2.75 20.51
C GLY A 328 6.04 -2.35 20.62
N ALA A 329 5.51 -2.19 21.84
CA ALA A 329 4.06 -1.99 22.07
C ALA A 329 3.48 -0.75 21.35
N LEU A 330 4.25 0.33 21.24
CA LEU A 330 3.87 1.56 20.55
C LEU A 330 4.40 1.65 19.10
N SER A 331 5.12 0.64 18.60
CA SER A 331 5.72 0.61 17.27
C SER A 331 5.15 -0.52 16.43
N PHE A 332 6.00 -1.43 15.96
CA PHE A 332 5.61 -2.60 15.18
C PHE A 332 5.36 -3.81 16.09
N LYS A 333 4.32 -3.70 16.95
CA LYS A 333 4.01 -4.64 18.03
C LYS A 333 4.09 -6.10 17.60
N THR A 334 3.37 -6.49 16.54
CA THR A 334 3.33 -7.87 16.06
C THR A 334 4.72 -8.39 15.66
N GLN A 335 5.52 -7.57 14.98
CA GLN A 335 6.87 -7.96 14.57
C GLN A 335 7.80 -8.11 15.78
N ALA A 336 7.74 -7.19 16.75
CA ALA A 336 8.54 -7.27 17.97
C ALA A 336 8.17 -8.53 18.81
N GLU A 337 6.88 -8.83 18.93
CA GLU A 337 6.38 -10.02 19.60
C GLU A 337 6.83 -11.31 18.90
N GLN A 338 6.76 -11.35 17.57
CA GLN A 338 7.22 -12.49 16.77
C GLN A 338 8.72 -12.74 16.95
N ILE A 339 9.55 -11.70 16.87
CA ILE A 339 11.00 -11.81 17.07
C ILE A 339 11.31 -12.31 18.50
N THR A 340 10.68 -11.71 19.52
CA THR A 340 10.89 -12.09 20.91
C THR A 340 10.48 -13.52 21.17
N ARG A 341 9.32 -13.95 20.67
CA ARG A 341 8.82 -15.32 20.81
C ARG A 341 9.76 -16.31 20.12
N LEU A 342 10.14 -16.03 18.86
CA LEU A 342 11.05 -16.89 18.10
C LEU A 342 12.40 -17.10 18.83
N ALA A 343 12.99 -16.01 19.33
CA ALA A 343 14.24 -16.07 20.06
C ALA A 343 14.11 -16.90 21.35
N ARG A 344 13.02 -16.74 22.09
CA ARG A 344 12.75 -17.49 23.31
C ARG A 344 12.52 -18.98 23.05
N GLU A 345 11.67 -19.33 22.08
CA GLU A 345 11.32 -20.72 21.75
C GLU A 345 12.52 -21.52 21.28
N ASN A 346 13.47 -20.88 20.60
CA ASN A 346 14.68 -21.53 20.09
C ASN A 346 15.91 -21.34 20.98
N GLY A 347 15.80 -20.59 22.08
CA GLY A 347 16.94 -20.30 22.97
C GLY A 347 18.05 -19.49 22.27
N PHE A 348 17.70 -18.62 21.32
CA PHE A 348 18.66 -17.89 20.52
C PHE A 348 19.37 -16.80 21.34
N THR A 349 20.68 -16.65 21.08
CA THR A 349 21.43 -15.45 21.46
C THR A 349 21.01 -14.26 20.58
N LEU A 350 21.42 -13.05 20.97
CA LEU A 350 21.18 -11.86 20.13
C LEU A 350 21.84 -12.05 18.75
N ARG A 351 23.04 -12.56 18.67
CA ARG A 351 23.73 -12.89 17.41
C ARG A 351 22.91 -13.84 16.54
N GLN A 352 22.41 -14.93 17.10
CA GLN A 352 21.61 -15.91 16.38
C GLN A 352 20.27 -15.31 15.93
N THR A 353 19.65 -14.45 16.72
CA THR A 353 18.42 -13.74 16.33
C THR A 353 18.64 -12.83 15.12
N VAL A 354 19.74 -12.06 15.09
CA VAL A 354 20.12 -11.23 13.95
C VAL A 354 20.39 -12.09 12.71
N GLN A 355 21.17 -13.18 12.86
CA GLN A 355 21.48 -14.10 11.77
C GLN A 355 20.21 -14.72 11.19
N HIS A 356 19.31 -15.21 12.05
CA HIS A 356 18.02 -15.74 11.62
C HIS A 356 17.18 -14.69 10.88
N SER A 357 17.16 -13.44 11.36
CA SER A 357 16.48 -12.33 10.68
C SER A 357 17.04 -12.06 9.27
N LEU A 358 18.33 -12.21 9.07
CA LEU A 358 18.98 -12.10 7.76
C LEU A 358 18.62 -13.27 6.84
N GLU A 359 18.61 -14.48 7.37
CA GLU A 359 18.32 -15.72 6.61
C GLU A 359 16.83 -15.86 6.27
N SER A 360 15.93 -15.42 7.14
CA SER A 360 14.48 -15.46 6.92
C SER A 360 13.99 -14.54 5.80
N ARG A 361 14.87 -13.68 5.27
CA ARG A 361 14.61 -12.82 4.11
C ARG A 361 14.91 -13.50 2.76
N ARG A 362 15.11 -14.82 2.74
CA ARG A 362 15.27 -15.55 1.47
C ARG A 362 13.98 -15.46 0.65
N SER A 363 14.16 -15.28 -0.65
CA SER A 363 13.03 -15.26 -1.57
C SER A 363 12.69 -16.68 -2.03
N PRO A 364 11.41 -17.07 -2.11
CA PRO A 364 11.02 -18.29 -2.81
C PRO A 364 11.13 -18.17 -4.34
N PHE A 365 11.38 -16.97 -4.88
CA PHE A 365 11.40 -16.68 -6.31
C PHE A 365 12.84 -16.48 -6.81
N VAL A 366 13.65 -17.55 -6.71
CA VAL A 366 15.07 -17.59 -7.10
C VAL A 366 15.27 -18.66 -8.17
N GLY A 367 15.82 -18.28 -9.33
CA GLY A 367 16.10 -19.22 -10.41
C GLY A 367 16.25 -18.57 -11.78
N SER A 368 16.27 -19.42 -12.81
CA SER A 368 16.13 -19.00 -14.20
C SER A 368 14.76 -18.35 -14.44
N ALA A 369 14.60 -17.64 -15.54
CA ALA A 369 13.31 -17.04 -15.89
C ALA A 369 12.16 -18.06 -15.91
N LEU A 370 12.44 -19.27 -16.38
CA LEU A 370 11.46 -20.37 -16.40
C LEU A 370 11.08 -20.84 -14.98
N THR A 371 12.08 -21.02 -14.11
CA THR A 371 11.87 -21.43 -12.71
C THR A 371 11.05 -20.39 -11.95
N VAL A 372 11.40 -19.11 -12.08
CA VAL A 372 10.65 -18.01 -11.45
C VAL A 372 9.23 -17.91 -11.98
N ALA A 373 9.02 -18.04 -13.30
CA ALA A 373 7.67 -18.05 -13.88
C ALA A 373 6.82 -19.22 -13.39
N ASN A 374 7.41 -20.43 -13.29
CA ASN A 374 6.74 -21.62 -12.76
C ASN A 374 6.31 -21.38 -11.30
N GLU A 375 7.19 -20.82 -10.50
CA GLU A 375 6.92 -20.60 -9.07
C GLU A 375 5.84 -19.53 -8.86
N ILE A 376 5.88 -18.41 -9.60
CA ILE A 376 4.80 -17.40 -9.56
C ILE A 376 3.46 -18.02 -9.97
N GLN A 377 3.43 -18.79 -11.05
CA GLN A 377 2.21 -19.45 -11.51
C GLN A 377 1.69 -20.45 -10.48
N ARG A 378 2.56 -21.27 -9.88
CA ARG A 378 2.20 -22.26 -8.83
C ARG A 378 1.53 -21.58 -7.63
N TRP A 379 2.09 -20.50 -7.13
CA TRP A 379 1.50 -19.75 -6.01
C TRP A 379 0.16 -19.13 -6.37
N TYR A 380 0.09 -18.54 -7.55
CA TYR A 380 -1.13 -17.95 -8.08
C TYR A 380 -2.24 -19.01 -8.23
N GLU A 381 -1.96 -20.15 -8.85
CA GLU A 381 -2.92 -21.23 -9.05
C GLU A 381 -3.37 -21.87 -7.72
N ALA A 382 -2.48 -21.94 -6.76
CA ALA A 382 -2.79 -22.39 -5.40
C ALA A 382 -3.68 -21.40 -4.61
N GLY A 383 -3.90 -20.16 -5.10
CA GLY A 383 -4.70 -19.15 -4.40
C GLY A 383 -3.96 -18.45 -3.25
N ALA A 384 -2.64 -18.53 -3.23
CA ALA A 384 -1.81 -17.86 -2.22
C ALA A 384 -1.81 -16.34 -2.38
N PHE A 385 -2.07 -15.84 -3.60
CA PHE A 385 -2.22 -14.42 -3.91
C PHE A 385 -3.02 -14.18 -5.21
N ASP A 386 -3.47 -12.95 -5.40
CA ASP A 386 -4.17 -12.47 -6.61
C ASP A 386 -3.25 -11.60 -7.49
N GLY A 387 -2.15 -11.13 -6.94
CA GLY A 387 -1.14 -10.32 -7.60
C GLY A 387 0.17 -10.34 -6.83
N ILE A 388 1.16 -9.62 -7.35
CA ILE A 388 2.48 -9.45 -6.74
C ILE A 388 2.95 -8.01 -6.85
N ASN A 389 3.60 -7.50 -5.81
CA ASN A 389 4.33 -6.23 -5.85
C ASN A 389 5.84 -6.52 -5.95
N VAL A 390 6.44 -6.08 -7.05
CA VAL A 390 7.88 -6.25 -7.31
C VAL A 390 8.60 -4.94 -6.97
N THR A 391 9.68 -5.02 -6.20
CA THR A 391 10.51 -3.84 -5.94
C THR A 391 11.38 -3.52 -7.16
N VAL A 392 11.26 -2.29 -7.65
CA VAL A 392 11.98 -1.77 -8.82
C VAL A 392 13.07 -0.80 -8.34
N THR A 393 14.27 -1.32 -8.13
CA THR A 393 15.40 -0.48 -7.69
C THR A 393 16.51 -0.47 -8.76
N VAL A 394 16.98 -1.64 -9.18
CA VAL A 394 18.01 -1.76 -10.22
C VAL A 394 17.35 -1.99 -11.58
N PRO A 395 17.56 -1.09 -12.57
CA PRO A 395 16.91 -1.19 -13.87
C PRO A 395 17.14 -2.51 -14.60
N SER A 396 18.38 -3.01 -14.61
CA SER A 396 18.70 -4.28 -15.28
C SER A 396 18.03 -5.48 -14.61
N GLU A 397 17.90 -5.52 -13.28
CA GLU A 397 17.19 -6.58 -12.57
C GLU A 397 15.68 -6.56 -12.88
N PHE A 398 15.10 -5.36 -12.96
CA PHE A 398 13.71 -5.21 -13.39
C PHE A 398 13.51 -5.64 -14.85
N ALA A 399 14.47 -5.33 -15.74
CA ALA A 399 14.45 -5.76 -17.14
C ALA A 399 14.51 -7.30 -17.26
N LEU A 400 15.26 -8.01 -16.42
CA LEU A 400 15.25 -9.48 -16.40
C LEU A 400 13.83 -10.03 -16.15
N PHE A 401 13.07 -9.41 -15.25
CA PHE A 401 11.69 -9.81 -15.00
C PHE A 401 10.77 -9.48 -16.17
N THR A 402 10.82 -8.22 -16.68
CA THR A 402 9.92 -7.76 -17.74
C THR A 402 10.17 -8.44 -19.09
N ASP A 403 11.44 -8.73 -19.40
CA ASP A 403 11.83 -9.19 -20.74
C ASP A 403 11.98 -10.72 -20.81
N ARG A 404 12.14 -11.40 -19.68
CA ARG A 404 12.36 -12.87 -19.67
C ARG A 404 11.27 -13.65 -18.94
N VAL A 405 10.76 -13.16 -17.80
CA VAL A 405 9.74 -13.87 -17.02
C VAL A 405 8.32 -13.55 -17.50
N LEU A 406 7.99 -12.25 -17.67
CA LEU A 406 6.65 -11.85 -18.10
C LEU A 406 6.22 -12.43 -19.46
N PRO A 407 7.08 -12.57 -20.50
CA PRO A 407 6.68 -13.23 -21.74
C PRO A 407 6.18 -14.66 -21.51
N ILE A 408 6.83 -15.44 -20.64
CA ILE A 408 6.40 -16.80 -20.30
C ILE A 408 5.02 -16.78 -19.63
N LEU A 409 4.81 -15.89 -18.66
CA LEU A 409 3.52 -15.77 -17.96
C LEU A 409 2.40 -15.25 -18.90
N ARG A 410 2.74 -14.38 -19.87
CA ARG A 410 1.79 -13.91 -20.90
C ARG A 410 1.40 -15.01 -21.88
N GLU A 411 2.35 -15.81 -22.32
CA GLU A 411 2.09 -16.96 -23.21
C GLU A 411 1.12 -17.93 -22.55
N ARG A 412 1.29 -18.17 -21.26
CA ARG A 412 0.43 -19.04 -20.43
C ARG A 412 -0.91 -18.41 -20.03
N GLY A 413 -1.15 -17.14 -20.35
CA GLY A 413 -2.37 -16.42 -19.96
C GLY A 413 -2.48 -16.11 -18.48
N VAL A 414 -1.37 -16.15 -17.72
CA VAL A 414 -1.34 -15.85 -16.29
C VAL A 414 -1.44 -14.35 -16.04
N VAL A 415 -0.75 -13.54 -16.85
CA VAL A 415 -0.78 -12.07 -16.79
C VAL A 415 -1.38 -11.49 -18.05
N ARG A 416 -1.87 -10.25 -17.99
CA ARG A 416 -2.44 -9.54 -19.15
C ARG A 416 -1.43 -9.32 -20.26
N ARG A 417 -1.92 -9.21 -21.49
CA ARG A 417 -1.14 -8.77 -22.65
C ARG A 417 -1.31 -7.28 -22.91
N GLU A 418 -2.52 -6.76 -22.69
CA GLU A 418 -2.88 -5.35 -22.86
C GLU A 418 -3.77 -4.86 -21.71
N TYR A 419 -3.86 -3.54 -21.54
CA TYR A 419 -4.82 -2.94 -20.64
C TYR A 419 -6.24 -3.08 -21.19
N GLU A 420 -7.18 -3.49 -20.36
CA GLU A 420 -8.58 -3.73 -20.71
C GLU A 420 -9.50 -2.59 -20.27
N ALA A 421 -8.99 -1.72 -19.39
CA ALA A 421 -9.71 -0.58 -18.84
C ALA A 421 -8.81 0.68 -18.79
N THR A 422 -9.44 1.83 -18.63
CA THR A 422 -8.76 3.12 -18.50
C THR A 422 -8.49 3.51 -17.04
N THR A 423 -9.15 2.85 -16.09
CA THR A 423 -9.04 3.15 -14.64
C THR A 423 -8.26 2.07 -13.92
N LEU A 424 -7.67 2.43 -12.76
CA LEU A 424 -6.99 1.44 -11.91
C LEU A 424 -7.98 0.36 -11.45
N ARG A 425 -9.16 0.76 -10.95
CA ARG A 425 -10.18 -0.17 -10.48
C ARG A 425 -10.60 -1.17 -11.56
N GLY A 426 -10.83 -0.67 -12.78
CA GLY A 426 -11.16 -1.51 -13.94
C GLY A 426 -10.04 -2.49 -14.29
N ASN A 427 -8.78 -2.04 -14.31
CA ASN A 427 -7.63 -2.90 -14.58
C ASN A 427 -7.41 -3.96 -13.49
N LEU A 428 -7.75 -3.65 -12.24
CA LEU A 428 -7.75 -4.63 -11.15
C LEU A 428 -8.94 -5.61 -11.22
N GLY A 429 -9.93 -5.35 -12.08
CA GLY A 429 -11.15 -6.14 -12.17
C GLY A 429 -12.09 -5.94 -10.98
N LEU A 430 -12.00 -4.80 -10.32
CA LEU A 430 -12.83 -4.43 -9.18
C LEU A 430 -14.06 -3.65 -9.65
N PRO A 431 -15.23 -3.80 -8.99
CA PRO A 431 -16.41 -3.03 -9.31
C PRO A 431 -16.20 -1.54 -8.97
N ILE A 432 -16.81 -0.66 -9.78
CA ILE A 432 -16.91 0.77 -9.42
C ILE A 432 -17.93 0.89 -8.30
N PRO A 433 -17.58 1.46 -7.12
CA PRO A 433 -18.52 1.64 -6.04
C PRO A 433 -19.61 2.63 -6.45
N GLU A 434 -20.87 2.22 -6.31
CA GLU A 434 -21.98 3.12 -6.55
C GLU A 434 -21.97 4.25 -5.49
N ASN A 435 -22.36 5.47 -5.90
CA ASN A 435 -22.54 6.55 -4.94
C ASN A 435 -23.64 6.19 -3.94
N VAL A 436 -23.39 6.36 -2.64
CA VAL A 436 -24.32 5.93 -1.58
C VAL A 436 -25.68 6.63 -1.65
N HIS A 437 -25.71 7.89 -2.11
CA HIS A 437 -26.94 8.66 -2.25
C HIS A 437 -27.74 8.24 -3.48
N THR A 438 -27.07 7.91 -4.59
CA THR A 438 -27.71 7.32 -5.78
C THR A 438 -28.30 5.96 -5.44
N ALA A 439 -27.57 5.11 -4.73
CA ALA A 439 -28.06 3.80 -4.27
C ALA A 439 -29.30 3.95 -3.37
N ALA A 440 -29.24 4.86 -2.39
CA ALA A 440 -30.36 5.12 -1.47
C ALA A 440 -31.60 5.61 -2.21
N ARG A 441 -31.46 6.49 -3.21
CA ARG A 441 -32.56 6.99 -4.03
C ARG A 441 -33.22 5.89 -4.84
N ARG A 442 -32.44 4.97 -5.39
CA ARG A 442 -32.97 3.82 -6.16
C ARG A 442 -33.76 2.85 -5.29
N LEU A 443 -33.39 2.70 -4.02
CA LEU A 443 -34.07 1.82 -3.05
C LEU A 443 -35.29 2.46 -2.42
N SER A 444 -35.47 3.81 -2.50
CA SER A 444 -36.65 4.50 -1.99
C SER A 444 -37.84 4.30 -2.92
N PRO A 445 -39.03 3.95 -2.41
CA PRO A 445 -40.23 3.84 -3.25
C PRO A 445 -40.49 5.16 -3.97
N ALA A 446 -40.79 5.10 -5.27
CA ALA A 446 -41.14 6.26 -6.07
C ALA A 446 -42.30 7.03 -5.41
N GLY A 447 -42.05 8.21 -4.86
CA GLY A 447 -43.10 9.10 -4.36
C GLY A 447 -42.89 9.77 -2.99
N GLN A 448 -41.85 9.46 -2.22
CA GLN A 448 -41.57 10.24 -1.01
C GLN A 448 -40.40 11.23 -1.26
N PRO A 449 -40.61 12.55 -1.12
CA PRO A 449 -39.51 13.50 -1.12
C PRO A 449 -38.62 13.22 0.07
N SER A 450 -37.30 13.16 -0.18
CA SER A 450 -36.28 13.09 0.87
C SER A 450 -36.56 14.18 1.92
N PRO A 451 -36.45 13.91 3.23
CA PRO A 451 -36.59 14.96 4.23
C PRO A 451 -35.47 15.98 4.00
N ALA A 452 -35.85 17.10 3.37
CA ALA A 452 -34.96 18.25 3.22
C ALA A 452 -34.54 18.70 4.61
N GLY A 453 -33.25 18.66 4.86
CA GLY A 453 -32.64 19.17 6.08
C GLY A 453 -33.13 20.60 6.30
N GLN A 454 -33.76 20.86 7.43
CA GLN A 454 -34.17 22.21 7.83
C GLN A 454 -32.91 23.10 7.85
N PRO A 455 -32.97 24.30 7.27
CA PRO A 455 -31.87 25.25 7.37
C PRO A 455 -31.68 25.64 8.83
N GLY A 456 -30.61 25.19 9.44
CA GLY A 456 -30.20 25.62 10.77
C GLY A 456 -30.02 27.14 10.77
N LEU A 457 -30.82 27.84 11.52
CA LEU A 457 -30.71 29.28 11.82
C LEU A 457 -29.29 29.55 12.36
N VAL A 458 -28.49 30.25 11.59
CA VAL A 458 -27.28 30.90 12.07
C VAL A 458 -27.69 31.93 13.12
N ARG A 459 -27.59 31.57 14.40
CA ARG A 459 -27.64 32.55 15.48
C ARG A 459 -26.29 33.30 15.49
N GLY A 460 -26.30 34.51 14.93
CA GLY A 460 -25.25 35.46 15.15
C GLY A 460 -25.12 35.73 16.66
N ARG A 461 -23.88 35.66 17.14
CA ARG A 461 -23.46 36.29 18.39
C ARG A 461 -22.62 37.50 18.06
N ALA A 462 -23.09 38.61 18.62
CA ALA A 462 -22.35 39.86 18.75
C ALA A 462 -21.10 39.69 19.63
#